data_a1738d69c802fd951b51473a7f35a7dc
#
_entry.id   a1738d69c802fd951b51473a7f35a7dc
#
_cell.length_a   1.000
_cell.length_b   1.000
_cell.length_c   1.000
_cell.angle_alpha   90.00
_cell.angle_beta   90.00
_cell.angle_gamma   90.00
#
_symmetry.space_group_name_H-M   'P 1'
#
loop_
_entity.id
_entity.type
_entity.pdbx_description
1 polymer ?
#
loop_
_entity_poly.entity_id
_entity_poly.type
_entity_poly.pdbx_seq_one_letter_code
_entity_poly.pdbx_strand_id
1 'polypeptide(L)'
;DSMERNADYVADFTAKVRAEGIDVRDMAYQLYVANVAHIANAFVLVTEADGELVLCSDGATIQSGLGGNYLPRSIVSQLQKEGGYSGMTTLGGLFPEKRFVAGTPITVKTVNLATGQTEQTMIGVAYVAAETSDITELWQAFISIFFFTAVVVLCVAFITSSITSLRLTNPLKEIAETARKFGHGEYEVRVQGYEKR
;
A
#
# COMPACT_ATOMS: atom_id res chain seq x y z
N ASP A 1 2.24 -5.78 13.48
CA ASP A 1 2.53 -5.25 12.13
C ASP A 1 4.04 -4.98 11.97
N SER A 2 4.58 -5.16 10.74
CA SER A 2 6.02 -4.98 10.51
C SER A 2 6.48 -3.55 10.78
N MET A 3 5.63 -2.57 10.48
CA MET A 3 5.95 -1.15 10.70
C MET A 3 5.98 -0.77 12.18
N GLU A 4 5.04 -1.25 12.96
CA GLU A 4 5.06 -1.06 14.42
C GLU A 4 6.34 -1.65 15.02
N ARG A 5 6.70 -2.86 14.62
CA ARG A 5 7.94 -3.51 15.05
C ARG A 5 9.18 -2.71 14.64
N ASN A 6 9.22 -2.14 13.45
CA ASN A 6 10.32 -1.30 13.01
C ASN A 6 10.38 0.02 13.82
N ALA A 7 9.23 0.62 14.13
CA ALA A 7 9.14 1.79 15.00
C ALA A 7 9.66 1.46 16.42
N ASP A 8 9.31 0.29 16.97
CA ASP A 8 9.80 -0.20 18.25
C ASP A 8 11.34 -0.36 18.25
N TYR A 9 11.89 -0.97 17.18
CA TYR A 9 13.35 -1.12 17.08
C TYR A 9 14.08 0.23 17.02
N VAL A 10 13.55 1.19 16.29
CA VAL A 10 14.12 2.55 16.24
C VAL A 10 13.99 3.24 17.59
N ALA A 11 12.83 3.12 18.24
CA ALA A 11 12.60 3.72 19.56
C ALA A 11 13.53 3.14 20.63
N ASP A 12 13.66 1.82 20.71
CA ASP A 12 14.54 1.13 21.66
C ASP A 12 16.01 1.48 21.44
N PHE A 13 16.46 1.51 20.20
CA PHE A 13 17.82 1.88 19.88
C PHE A 13 18.09 3.34 20.21
N THR A 14 17.17 4.25 19.86
CA THR A 14 17.30 5.67 20.18
C THR A 14 17.34 5.90 21.69
N ALA A 15 16.52 5.18 22.46
CA ALA A 15 16.52 5.26 23.93
C ALA A 15 17.89 4.86 24.52
N LYS A 16 18.51 3.79 24.01
CA LYS A 16 19.84 3.34 24.41
C LYS A 16 20.92 4.36 24.09
N VAL A 17 20.92 4.85 22.84
CA VAL A 17 21.89 5.85 22.36
C VAL A 17 21.80 7.14 23.19
N ARG A 18 20.59 7.61 23.47
CA ARG A 18 20.36 8.79 24.33
C ARG A 18 20.76 8.55 25.79
N ALA A 19 20.54 7.34 26.33
CA ALA A 19 20.97 6.99 27.69
C ALA A 19 22.50 6.99 27.82
N GLU A 20 23.24 6.67 26.74
CA GLU A 20 24.70 6.74 26.67
C GLU A 20 25.23 8.17 26.42
N GLY A 21 24.33 9.16 26.27
CA GLY A 21 24.69 10.57 26.02
C GLY A 21 25.09 10.88 24.58
N ILE A 22 24.80 9.98 23.64
CA ILE A 22 25.08 10.17 22.22
C ILE A 22 23.96 11.02 21.61
N ASP A 23 24.34 12.03 20.82
CA ASP A 23 23.37 12.90 20.11
C ASP A 23 22.77 12.15 18.91
N VAL A 24 21.49 12.40 18.62
CA VAL A 24 20.82 11.94 17.39
C VAL A 24 21.42 12.51 16.09
N ARG A 25 22.27 13.53 16.24
CA ARG A 25 23.07 14.11 15.15
C ARG A 25 24.35 13.36 14.86
N ASP A 26 24.70 12.37 15.68
CA ASP A 26 25.86 11.54 15.45
C ASP A 26 25.70 10.73 14.15
N MET A 27 26.77 10.68 13.36
CA MET A 27 26.75 10.05 12.04
C MET A 27 26.45 8.55 12.11
N ALA A 28 26.93 7.87 13.17
CA ALA A 28 26.68 6.44 13.34
C ALA A 28 25.20 6.16 13.62
N TYR A 29 24.55 7.02 14.42
CA TYR A 29 23.12 6.95 14.67
C TYR A 29 22.31 7.24 13.42
N GLN A 30 22.66 8.28 12.65
CA GLN A 30 21.99 8.62 11.40
C GLN A 30 22.06 7.49 10.38
N LEU A 31 23.24 6.86 10.23
CA LEU A 31 23.43 5.70 9.36
C LEU A 31 22.60 4.49 9.81
N TYR A 32 22.45 4.27 11.12
CA TYR A 32 21.58 3.22 11.62
C TYR A 32 20.12 3.46 11.22
N VAL A 33 19.61 4.67 11.43
CA VAL A 33 18.23 5.04 11.05
C VAL A 33 18.01 4.91 9.54
N ALA A 34 18.99 5.35 8.73
CA ALA A 34 18.94 5.20 7.28
C ALA A 34 18.92 3.73 6.83
N ASN A 35 19.71 2.87 7.47
CA ASN A 35 19.69 1.44 7.18
C ASN A 35 18.33 0.81 7.53
N VAL A 36 17.74 1.18 8.66
CA VAL A 36 16.38 0.71 9.01
C VAL A 36 15.37 1.17 8.00
N ALA A 37 15.40 2.45 7.58
CA ALA A 37 14.53 3.00 6.56
C ALA A 37 14.68 2.24 5.23
N HIS A 38 15.91 1.97 4.81
CA HIS A 38 16.21 1.24 3.58
C HIS A 38 15.69 -0.21 3.62
N ILE A 39 15.96 -0.93 4.71
CA ILE A 39 15.51 -2.33 4.86
C ILE A 39 13.99 -2.42 4.96
N ALA A 40 13.37 -1.45 5.64
CA ALA A 40 11.92 -1.38 5.81
C ALA A 40 11.18 -0.90 4.56
N ASN A 41 11.89 -0.35 3.57
CA ASN A 41 11.34 0.40 2.43
C ASN A 41 10.31 1.43 2.92
N ALA A 42 10.73 2.27 3.86
CA ALA A 42 9.85 3.18 4.58
C ALA A 42 10.61 4.45 5.00
N PHE A 43 9.87 5.52 5.23
CA PHE A 43 10.41 6.72 5.88
C PHE A 43 10.50 6.47 7.38
N VAL A 44 11.65 6.76 7.96
CA VAL A 44 11.84 6.76 9.41
C VAL A 44 12.04 8.19 9.88
N LEU A 45 11.24 8.61 10.85
CA LEU A 45 11.28 9.93 11.44
C LEU A 45 11.49 9.82 12.95
N VAL A 46 12.30 10.71 13.49
CA VAL A 46 12.53 10.81 14.93
C VAL A 46 12.23 12.23 15.38
N THR A 47 11.42 12.35 16.44
CA THR A 47 11.01 13.64 17.02
C THR A 47 11.43 13.74 18.47
N GLU A 48 11.52 14.95 18.98
CA GLU A 48 11.56 15.24 20.42
C GLU A 48 10.17 15.04 21.06
N ALA A 49 10.10 15.14 22.39
CA ALA A 49 8.87 14.94 23.16
C ALA A 49 7.76 15.95 22.85
N ASP A 50 8.12 17.14 22.40
CA ASP A 50 7.19 18.21 21.98
C ASP A 50 6.69 18.07 20.55
N GLY A 51 7.20 17.06 19.79
CA GLY A 51 6.86 16.80 18.40
C GLY A 51 7.77 17.49 17.39
N GLU A 52 8.85 18.17 17.82
CA GLU A 52 9.83 18.74 16.89
C GLU A 52 10.56 17.63 16.13
N LEU A 53 10.60 17.74 14.80
CA LEU A 53 11.25 16.78 13.93
C LEU A 53 12.78 16.97 13.96
N VAL A 54 13.50 15.96 14.42
CA VAL A 54 14.97 16.00 14.54
C VAL A 54 15.65 15.31 13.38
N LEU A 55 15.11 14.20 12.93
CA LEU A 55 15.69 13.35 11.89
C LEU A 55 14.60 12.75 11.00
N CYS A 56 14.85 12.76 9.70
CA CYS A 56 14.04 12.05 8.72
C CYS A 56 14.95 11.32 7.72
N SER A 57 14.65 10.08 7.41
CA SER A 57 15.36 9.31 6.38
C SER A 57 14.39 8.45 5.58
N ASP A 58 14.62 8.40 4.27
CA ASP A 58 13.98 7.49 3.31
C ASP A 58 14.88 6.28 2.96
N GLY A 59 15.98 6.12 3.67
CA GLY A 59 16.99 5.09 3.40
C GLY A 59 18.06 5.51 2.38
N ALA A 60 17.77 6.42 1.47
CA ALA A 60 18.74 6.96 0.51
C ALA A 60 19.29 8.32 0.96
N THR A 61 18.41 9.14 1.56
CA THR A 61 18.76 10.48 2.06
C THR A 61 18.52 10.58 3.56
N ILE A 62 19.35 11.37 4.21
CA ILE A 62 19.24 11.69 5.64
C ILE A 62 19.09 13.20 5.76
N GLN A 63 18.00 13.62 6.37
CA GLN A 63 17.76 15.02 6.70
C GLN A 63 17.78 15.17 8.22
N SER A 64 18.74 15.94 8.73
CA SER A 64 18.86 16.26 10.13
C SER A 64 18.81 17.78 10.34
N GLY A 65 18.46 18.21 11.55
CA GLY A 65 18.37 19.63 11.85
C GLY A 65 17.15 20.32 11.23
N LEU A 66 16.05 19.59 11.08
CA LEU A 66 14.76 20.07 10.55
C LEU A 66 14.01 20.97 11.56
N GLY A 67 14.75 21.68 12.42
CA GLY A 67 14.19 22.54 13.46
C GLY A 67 13.10 23.49 12.93
N GLY A 68 12.01 23.58 13.69
CA GLY A 68 10.83 24.36 13.31
C GLY A 68 9.73 23.58 12.61
N ASN A 69 9.96 22.33 12.24
CA ASN A 69 8.91 21.43 11.75
C ASN A 69 8.34 20.61 12.90
N TYR A 70 7.10 20.89 13.26
CA TYR A 70 6.41 20.18 14.35
C TYR A 70 5.32 19.27 13.81
N LEU A 71 5.24 18.08 14.36
CA LEU A 71 4.13 17.17 14.09
C LEU A 71 2.83 17.66 14.76
N PRO A 72 1.66 17.30 14.21
CA PRO A 72 0.37 17.70 14.79
C PRO A 72 0.25 17.25 16.25
N ARG A 73 -0.15 18.19 17.11
CA ARG A 73 -0.35 17.92 18.55
C ARG A 73 -1.35 16.79 18.82
N SER A 74 -2.32 16.58 17.92
CA SER A 74 -3.28 15.47 18.01
C SER A 74 -2.60 14.12 17.98
N ILE A 75 -1.60 13.92 17.12
CA ILE A 75 -0.85 12.67 17.00
C ILE A 75 0.02 12.44 18.24
N VAL A 76 0.72 13.49 18.67
CA VAL A 76 1.57 13.44 19.88
C VAL A 76 0.74 13.14 21.13
N SER A 77 -0.45 13.76 21.27
CA SER A 77 -1.32 13.54 22.42
C SER A 77 -1.99 12.16 22.41
N GLN A 78 -2.31 11.62 21.25
CA GLN A 78 -2.82 10.25 21.12
C GLN A 78 -1.75 9.26 21.54
N LEU A 79 -0.53 9.43 21.07
CA LEU A 79 0.61 8.58 21.37
C LEU A 79 0.95 8.57 22.87
N GLN A 80 0.84 9.71 23.54
CA GLN A 80 1.02 9.81 24.98
C GLN A 80 -0.06 9.06 25.78
N LYS A 81 -1.28 8.97 25.25
CA LYS A 81 -2.41 8.28 25.94
C LYS A 81 -2.43 6.77 25.67
N GLU A 82 -2.14 6.37 24.44
CA GLU A 82 -2.31 5.00 23.97
C GLU A 82 -0.99 4.21 23.98
N GLY A 83 0.15 4.88 24.19
CA GLY A 83 1.47 4.25 24.19
C GLY A 83 1.97 3.86 22.80
N GLY A 84 1.27 4.26 21.74
CA GLY A 84 1.59 4.04 20.33
C GLY A 84 0.63 4.76 19.41
N TYR A 85 1.00 4.87 18.15
CA TYR A 85 0.17 5.43 17.08
C TYR A 85 0.20 4.52 15.86
N SER A 86 -0.94 4.27 15.25
CA SER A 86 -1.02 3.53 13.99
C SER A 86 -2.20 4.06 13.17
N GLY A 87 -1.95 4.53 11.95
CA GLY A 87 -3.01 5.08 11.12
C GLY A 87 -2.56 5.78 9.85
N MET A 88 -3.55 6.14 9.02
CA MET A 88 -3.34 6.86 7.76
C MET A 88 -3.30 8.38 8.00
N THR A 89 -2.15 9.00 7.77
CA THR A 89 -1.94 10.43 8.01
C THR A 89 -0.95 11.04 7.02
N THR A 90 -1.04 12.36 6.83
CA THR A 90 -0.02 13.17 6.14
C THR A 90 1.06 13.70 7.07
N LEU A 91 1.02 13.33 8.37
CA LEU A 91 1.88 13.88 9.43
C LEU A 91 1.91 15.43 9.43
N GLY A 92 0.73 16.06 9.30
CA GLY A 92 0.63 17.52 9.31
C GLY A 92 1.06 18.21 8.03
N GLY A 93 1.04 17.49 6.90
CA GLY A 93 1.46 18.02 5.60
C GLY A 93 2.93 17.76 5.28
N LEU A 94 3.63 16.97 6.10
CA LEU A 94 5.00 16.53 5.82
C LEU A 94 5.03 15.66 4.55
N PHE A 95 4.00 14.84 4.37
CA PHE A 95 3.80 14.07 3.14
C PHE A 95 2.68 14.67 2.29
N PRO A 96 2.82 14.71 0.95
CA PRO A 96 1.80 15.21 0.05
C PRO A 96 0.54 14.33 0.06
N GLU A 97 0.70 13.04 0.34
CA GLU A 97 -0.37 12.05 0.39
C GLU A 97 -0.45 11.39 1.78
N LYS A 98 -1.63 10.85 2.12
CA LYS A 98 -1.79 10.07 3.34
C LYS A 98 -1.00 8.76 3.22
N ARG A 99 -0.16 8.49 4.22
CA ARG A 99 0.62 7.27 4.35
C ARG A 99 0.22 6.53 5.61
N PHE A 100 0.38 5.22 5.60
CA PHE A 100 0.27 4.47 6.83
C PHE A 100 1.50 4.75 7.69
N VAL A 101 1.28 5.22 8.90
CA VAL A 101 2.33 5.59 9.85
C VAL A 101 2.12 4.84 11.14
N ALA A 102 3.18 4.21 11.62
CA ALA A 102 3.27 3.66 12.96
C ALA A 102 4.24 4.52 13.79
N GLY A 103 3.89 4.81 15.02
CA GLY A 103 4.70 5.61 15.92
C GLY A 103 4.82 4.97 17.30
N THR A 104 6.04 4.93 17.84
CA THR A 104 6.37 4.36 19.15
C THR A 104 7.11 5.39 19.99
N PRO A 105 6.70 5.61 21.27
CA PRO A 105 7.37 6.55 22.14
C PRO A 105 8.76 6.06 22.53
N ILE A 106 9.72 6.97 22.48
CA ILE A 106 11.09 6.75 22.95
C ILE A 106 11.11 7.07 24.44
N THR A 107 11.25 6.05 25.29
CA THR A 107 11.23 6.21 26.75
C THR A 107 12.57 5.86 27.36
N VAL A 108 13.05 6.70 28.25
CA VAL A 108 14.25 6.47 29.05
C VAL A 108 13.88 6.29 30.51
N LYS A 109 14.50 5.32 31.17
CA LYS A 109 14.32 5.09 32.61
C LYS A 109 15.28 6.00 33.36
N THR A 110 14.74 6.99 34.07
CA THR A 110 15.50 7.85 34.99
C THR A 110 15.22 7.46 36.41
N VAL A 111 16.28 7.33 37.22
CA VAL A 111 16.14 7.09 38.66
C VAL A 111 16.05 8.45 39.36
N ASN A 112 14.91 8.72 39.95
CA ASN A 112 14.77 9.91 40.79
C ASN A 112 15.63 9.78 42.05
N LEU A 113 16.72 10.55 42.12
CA LEU A 113 17.69 10.49 43.24
C LEU A 113 17.07 10.88 44.58
N ALA A 114 15.92 11.58 44.60
CA ALA A 114 15.27 11.98 45.84
C ALA A 114 14.34 10.89 46.41
N THR A 115 13.73 10.08 45.57
CA THR A 115 12.74 9.06 45.96
C THR A 115 13.22 7.63 45.76
N GLY A 116 14.31 7.41 45.01
CA GLY A 116 14.81 6.09 44.63
C GLY A 116 13.92 5.33 43.65
N GLN A 117 12.86 5.96 43.15
CA GLN A 117 11.94 5.36 42.22
C GLN A 117 12.43 5.52 40.75
N THR A 118 12.28 4.46 39.99
CA THR A 118 12.53 4.50 38.54
C THR A 118 11.30 5.08 37.82
N GLU A 119 11.46 6.21 37.19
CA GLU A 119 10.44 6.87 36.42
C GLU A 119 10.74 6.72 34.91
N GLN A 120 9.72 6.38 34.12
CA GLN A 120 9.85 6.35 32.66
C GLN A 120 9.45 7.71 32.11
N THR A 121 10.40 8.36 31.45
CA THR A 121 10.15 9.67 30.82
C THR A 121 10.21 9.51 29.30
N MET A 122 9.19 9.96 28.61
CA MET A 122 9.17 10.02 27.16
C MET A 122 10.06 11.17 26.69
N ILE A 123 11.08 10.87 25.91
CA ILE A 123 12.04 11.85 25.38
C ILE A 123 11.82 12.17 23.91
N GLY A 124 11.00 11.40 23.22
CA GLY A 124 10.70 11.58 21.80
C GLY A 124 9.80 10.51 21.27
N VAL A 125 9.65 10.48 19.95
CA VAL A 125 8.88 9.47 19.23
C VAL A 125 9.62 9.04 17.97
N ALA A 126 9.64 7.73 17.72
CA ALA A 126 10.06 7.15 16.45
C ALA A 126 8.84 6.83 15.61
N TYR A 127 8.78 7.35 14.39
CA TYR A 127 7.73 7.05 13.41
C TYR A 127 8.31 6.31 12.22
N VAL A 128 7.55 5.34 11.71
CA VAL A 128 7.82 4.66 10.46
C VAL A 128 6.62 4.85 9.55
N ALA A 129 6.84 5.46 8.38
CA ALA A 129 5.81 5.74 7.40
C ALA A 129 6.02 4.91 6.14
N ALA A 130 4.98 4.23 5.65
CA ALA A 130 5.04 3.41 4.44
C ALA A 130 5.42 4.25 3.23
N GLU A 131 6.24 3.69 2.34
CA GLU A 131 6.39 4.25 1.00
C GLU A 131 5.17 3.88 0.16
N THR A 132 4.50 4.89 -0.42
CA THR A 132 3.21 4.69 -1.10
C THR A 132 3.38 4.34 -2.59
N SER A 133 4.57 4.56 -3.16
CA SER A 133 4.86 4.39 -4.59
C SER A 133 4.58 2.97 -5.09
N ASP A 134 5.04 1.97 -4.37
CA ASP A 134 4.96 0.57 -4.82
C ASP A 134 3.52 0.03 -4.88
N ILE A 135 2.66 0.48 -3.96
CA ILE A 135 1.26 0.01 -3.89
C ILE A 135 0.47 0.56 -5.08
N THR A 136 0.69 1.82 -5.45
CA THR A 136 -0.05 2.46 -6.56
C THR A 136 0.34 1.86 -7.91
N GLU A 137 1.62 1.59 -8.13
CA GLU A 137 2.11 0.97 -9.36
C GLU A 137 1.59 -0.46 -9.51
N LEU A 138 1.60 -1.24 -8.43
CA LEU A 138 1.03 -2.60 -8.42
C LEU A 138 -0.47 -2.59 -8.75
N TRP A 139 -1.25 -1.68 -8.16
CA TRP A 139 -2.67 -1.55 -8.47
C TRP A 139 -2.94 -1.20 -9.93
N GLN A 140 -2.17 -0.29 -10.51
CA GLN A 140 -2.29 0.06 -11.92
C GLN A 140 -1.95 -1.12 -12.83
N ALA A 141 -0.92 -1.89 -12.50
CA ALA A 141 -0.55 -3.10 -13.23
C ALA A 141 -1.67 -4.17 -13.16
N PHE A 142 -2.23 -4.41 -11.97
CA PHE A 142 -3.35 -5.34 -11.81
C PHE A 142 -4.59 -4.92 -12.59
N ILE A 143 -4.99 -3.65 -12.52
CA ILE A 143 -6.14 -3.11 -13.26
C ILE A 143 -5.92 -3.25 -14.77
N SER A 144 -4.72 -2.94 -15.26
CA SER A 144 -4.37 -3.05 -16.68
C SER A 144 -4.45 -4.49 -17.18
N ILE A 145 -3.87 -5.44 -16.45
CA ILE A 145 -3.90 -6.87 -16.80
C ILE A 145 -5.34 -7.40 -16.77
N PHE A 146 -6.12 -7.03 -15.74
CA PHE A 146 -7.52 -7.45 -15.62
C PHE A 146 -8.36 -6.92 -16.78
N PHE A 147 -8.22 -5.64 -17.12
CA PHE A 147 -8.95 -5.02 -18.23
C PHE A 147 -8.58 -5.65 -19.57
N PHE A 148 -7.29 -5.87 -19.83
CA PHE A 148 -6.84 -6.52 -21.06
C PHE A 148 -7.38 -7.95 -21.18
N THR A 149 -7.33 -8.72 -20.10
CA THR A 149 -7.87 -10.08 -20.07
C THR A 149 -9.37 -10.11 -20.32
N ALA A 150 -10.12 -9.19 -19.69
CA ALA A 150 -11.57 -9.06 -19.90
C ALA A 150 -11.92 -8.75 -21.36
N VAL A 151 -11.19 -7.84 -22.01
CA VAL A 151 -11.38 -7.50 -23.43
C VAL A 151 -11.12 -8.72 -24.33
N VAL A 152 -10.04 -9.45 -24.10
CA VAL A 152 -9.70 -10.66 -24.86
C VAL A 152 -10.80 -11.72 -24.74
N VAL A 153 -11.25 -12.00 -23.50
CA VAL A 153 -12.34 -12.97 -23.27
C VAL A 153 -13.62 -12.55 -23.95
N LEU A 154 -13.95 -11.26 -23.91
CA LEU A 154 -15.14 -10.71 -24.53
C LEU A 154 -15.08 -10.84 -26.07
N CYS A 155 -13.94 -10.57 -26.69
CA CYS A 155 -13.71 -10.77 -28.12
C CYS A 155 -13.87 -12.24 -28.52
N VAL A 156 -13.27 -13.16 -27.79
CA VAL A 156 -13.40 -14.61 -28.05
C VAL A 156 -14.85 -15.07 -27.93
N ALA A 157 -15.54 -14.63 -26.88
CA ALA A 157 -16.96 -14.93 -26.67
C ALA A 157 -17.84 -14.40 -27.82
N PHE A 158 -17.57 -13.17 -28.27
CA PHE A 158 -18.30 -12.56 -29.37
C PHE A 158 -18.07 -13.29 -30.69
N ILE A 159 -16.83 -13.64 -31.02
CA ILE A 159 -16.49 -14.41 -32.24
C ILE A 159 -17.15 -15.77 -32.19
N THR A 160 -17.06 -16.48 -31.08
CA THR A 160 -17.66 -17.81 -30.90
C THR A 160 -19.19 -17.75 -31.02
N SER A 161 -19.83 -16.78 -30.39
CA SER A 161 -21.28 -16.54 -30.49
C SER A 161 -21.72 -16.23 -31.92
N SER A 162 -20.97 -15.38 -32.64
CA SER A 162 -21.26 -15.02 -34.02
C SER A 162 -21.16 -16.22 -34.95
N ILE A 163 -20.09 -17.04 -34.82
CA ILE A 163 -19.93 -18.24 -35.64
C ILE A 163 -21.05 -19.25 -35.36
N THR A 164 -21.37 -19.46 -34.08
CA THR A 164 -22.44 -20.37 -33.68
C THR A 164 -23.81 -19.92 -34.20
N SER A 165 -24.10 -18.63 -34.09
CA SER A 165 -25.35 -18.06 -34.62
C SER A 165 -25.48 -18.25 -36.13
N LEU A 166 -24.42 -17.99 -36.89
CA LEU A 166 -24.42 -18.18 -38.33
C LEU A 166 -24.57 -19.62 -38.74
N ARG A 167 -23.90 -20.55 -38.03
CA ARG A 167 -23.95 -21.99 -38.34
C ARG A 167 -25.27 -22.68 -37.98
N LEU A 168 -25.95 -22.18 -36.93
CA LEU A 168 -27.24 -22.73 -36.50
C LEU A 168 -28.44 -22.05 -37.21
N THR A 169 -28.37 -20.75 -37.42
CA THR A 169 -29.50 -19.98 -37.94
C THR A 169 -29.69 -20.21 -39.45
N ASN A 170 -28.62 -20.32 -40.24
CA ASN A 170 -28.70 -20.55 -41.67
C ASN A 170 -29.38 -21.85 -42.05
N PRO A 171 -29.01 -23.05 -41.53
CA PRO A 171 -29.70 -24.29 -41.89
C PRO A 171 -31.14 -24.36 -41.38
N LEU A 172 -31.44 -23.72 -40.24
CA LEU A 172 -32.84 -23.63 -39.75
C LEU A 172 -33.70 -22.80 -40.66
N LYS A 173 -33.16 -21.69 -41.20
CA LYS A 173 -33.86 -20.86 -42.16
C LYS A 173 -34.15 -21.58 -43.49
N GLU A 174 -33.18 -22.35 -43.97
CA GLU A 174 -33.30 -23.18 -45.17
C GLU A 174 -34.34 -24.29 -44.99
N ILE A 175 -34.34 -24.97 -43.82
CA ILE A 175 -35.36 -25.98 -43.48
C ILE A 175 -36.76 -25.32 -43.41
N ALA A 176 -36.88 -24.16 -42.77
CA ALA A 176 -38.16 -23.47 -42.65
C ALA A 176 -38.69 -22.99 -44.01
N GLU A 177 -37.83 -22.47 -44.89
CA GLU A 177 -38.20 -22.13 -46.26
C GLU A 177 -38.63 -23.31 -47.10
N THR A 178 -37.90 -24.43 -46.97
CA THR A 178 -38.21 -25.71 -47.63
C THR A 178 -39.56 -26.24 -47.15
N ALA A 179 -39.79 -26.29 -45.82
CA ALA A 179 -41.06 -26.71 -45.25
C ALA A 179 -42.24 -25.82 -45.72
N ARG A 180 -42.01 -24.53 -45.86
CA ARG A 180 -43.03 -23.60 -46.37
C ARG A 180 -43.34 -23.86 -47.83
N LYS A 181 -42.36 -24.15 -48.69
CA LYS A 181 -42.55 -24.49 -50.12
C LYS A 181 -43.30 -25.83 -50.25
N PHE A 182 -43.00 -26.82 -49.43
CA PHE A 182 -43.77 -28.06 -49.34
C PHE A 182 -45.23 -27.82 -48.96
N GLY A 183 -45.51 -26.90 -48.02
CA GLY A 183 -46.87 -26.51 -47.62
C GLY A 183 -47.67 -25.83 -48.73
N HIS A 184 -47.01 -25.29 -49.73
CA HIS A 184 -47.65 -24.66 -50.91
C HIS A 184 -47.72 -25.56 -52.14
N GLY A 185 -47.35 -26.83 -52.02
CA GLY A 185 -47.52 -27.84 -53.09
C GLY A 185 -46.36 -27.93 -54.09
N GLU A 186 -45.25 -27.28 -53.84
CA GLU A 186 -44.03 -27.40 -54.65
C GLU A 186 -43.17 -28.56 -54.19
N TYR A 187 -43.35 -29.75 -54.75
CA TYR A 187 -42.68 -30.98 -54.33
C TYR A 187 -41.29 -31.20 -54.94
N GLU A 188 -40.78 -30.31 -55.79
CA GLU A 188 -39.51 -30.49 -56.51
C GLU A 188 -38.27 -29.89 -55.78
N VAL A 189 -38.38 -29.36 -54.58
CA VAL A 189 -37.24 -28.71 -53.88
C VAL A 189 -36.51 -29.74 -53.02
N ARG A 190 -35.34 -30.22 -53.51
CA ARG A 190 -34.40 -31.02 -52.72
C ARG A 190 -33.52 -30.11 -51.85
N VAL A 191 -33.42 -30.43 -50.58
CA VAL A 191 -32.45 -29.80 -49.64
C VAL A 191 -31.04 -30.19 -50.07
N GLN A 192 -30.28 -29.23 -50.63
CA GLN A 192 -28.86 -29.39 -50.92
C GLN A 192 -28.07 -29.16 -49.60
N GLY A 193 -27.70 -30.22 -48.90
CA GLY A 193 -26.90 -29.98 -47.71
C GLY A 193 -26.41 -31.12 -46.88
N TYR A 194 -26.54 -32.38 -47.34
CA TYR A 194 -25.93 -33.50 -46.60
C TYR A 194 -25.09 -34.42 -47.48
N GLU A 195 -24.07 -33.86 -48.09
CA GLU A 195 -23.01 -34.69 -48.68
C GLU A 195 -21.67 -33.94 -48.61
N LYS A 196 -21.02 -34.02 -47.41
CA LYS A 196 -19.57 -34.04 -47.29
C LYS A 196 -19.17 -34.58 -45.93
N ARG A 197 -18.56 -35.74 -46.02
CA ARG A 197 -17.79 -36.42 -44.96
C ARG A 197 -16.75 -35.48 -44.34
#